data_96078cb2e7ebc059ad435d518e11c2f2
#
_entry.id   96078cb2e7ebc059ad435d518e11c2f2
#
_cell.length_a   1.000
_cell.length_b   1.000
_cell.length_c   1.000
_cell.angle_alpha   90.00
_cell.angle_beta   90.00
_cell.angle_gamma   90.00
#
_symmetry.space_group_name_H-M   'P 1'
#
loop_
_entity.id
_entity.type
_entity.pdbx_description
1 polymer ?
#
loop_
_entity_poly.entity_id
_entity_poly.type
_entity_poly.pdbx_seq_one_letter_code
_entity_poly.pdbx_strand_id
1 'polypeptide(L)'
;MKYESKSLLKIVISYMLFGFFWIFSSAEILHSITRDMSTYIILERYKSYFYVILTSFLLFKMIRSSYFKMEETNRKLQQDIVQSFITALEFHDKYTKGHSEAVASYSTEIGEALGLKGHELDDLYWAATMHDIGKIIVPIEILNKEEKLNDREYKIIKDHSKIGYEIVSKNDSLKKVSKYILYHHERWDGMGYPEGLKGDEIPLLSQIISVADSWHAMTSKRSYKNQLTCEEAIDELINNKGTQFAPKIINVFMDLYNSNEDAFMFEKSH
;
A
#
# COMPACT_ATOMS: atom_id res chain seq x y z
N MET A 1 16.49 7.02 -16.15
CA MET A 1 17.74 7.43 -16.84
C MET A 1 18.00 8.95 -16.87
N LYS A 2 17.17 9.80 -17.47
CA LYS A 2 17.46 11.27 -17.48
C LYS A 2 17.46 11.95 -16.11
N TYR A 3 16.66 11.52 -15.16
CA TYR A 3 16.55 12.11 -13.82
C TYR A 3 17.70 11.68 -12.91
N GLU A 4 18.10 10.42 -12.97
CA GLU A 4 19.25 9.86 -12.25
C GLU A 4 20.56 10.53 -12.66
N SER A 5 20.77 10.71 -13.96
CA SER A 5 21.93 11.42 -14.52
C SER A 5 22.02 12.88 -14.01
N LYS A 6 20.88 13.58 -13.88
CA LYS A 6 20.83 14.96 -13.36
C LYS A 6 21.15 15.03 -11.86
N SER A 7 20.71 14.05 -11.08
CA SER A 7 20.98 13.99 -9.64
C SER A 7 22.46 13.71 -9.36
N LEU A 8 23.04 12.75 -10.06
CA LEU A 8 24.47 12.44 -9.98
C LEU A 8 25.34 13.64 -10.41
N LEU A 9 24.98 14.30 -11.51
CA LEU A 9 25.70 15.47 -11.99
C LEU A 9 25.68 16.61 -10.96
N LYS A 10 24.55 16.85 -10.29
CA LYS A 10 24.46 17.85 -9.22
C LYS A 10 25.38 17.52 -8.06
N ILE A 11 25.46 16.25 -7.64
CA ILE A 11 26.37 15.82 -6.57
C ILE A 11 27.82 16.11 -6.96
N VAL A 12 28.22 15.72 -8.16
CA VAL A 12 29.58 15.93 -8.67
C VAL A 12 29.92 17.42 -8.75
N ILE A 13 29.04 18.22 -9.36
CA ILE A 13 29.25 19.67 -9.48
C ILE A 13 29.36 20.34 -8.09
N SER A 14 28.45 20.00 -7.16
CA SER A 14 28.47 20.56 -5.81
C SER A 14 29.78 20.20 -5.06
N TYR A 15 30.24 18.96 -5.22
CA TYR A 15 31.50 18.50 -4.65
C TYR A 15 32.71 19.27 -5.23
N MET A 16 32.75 19.43 -6.55
CA MET A 16 33.80 20.18 -7.24
C MET A 16 33.84 21.66 -6.79
N LEU A 17 32.65 22.31 -6.79
CA LEU A 17 32.56 23.71 -6.36
C LEU A 17 33.01 23.91 -4.91
N PHE A 18 32.57 23.02 -4.01
CA PHE A 18 33.04 23.05 -2.62
C PHE A 18 34.54 22.80 -2.51
N GLY A 19 35.10 21.84 -3.27
CA GLY A 19 36.53 21.57 -3.30
C GLY A 19 37.38 22.76 -3.76
N PHE A 20 36.99 23.40 -4.86
CA PHE A 20 37.63 24.61 -5.34
C PHE A 20 37.56 25.75 -4.31
N PHE A 21 36.37 26.01 -3.77
CA PHE A 21 36.21 27.03 -2.74
C PHE A 21 37.11 26.78 -1.51
N TRP A 22 37.16 25.52 -1.05
CA TRP A 22 37.99 25.12 0.07
C TRP A 22 39.50 25.37 -0.20
N ILE A 23 39.98 24.93 -1.37
CA ILE A 23 41.39 25.07 -1.74
C ILE A 23 41.82 26.56 -1.72
N PHE A 24 41.03 27.43 -2.37
CA PHE A 24 41.34 28.85 -2.46
C PHE A 24 41.24 29.55 -1.10
N SER A 25 40.07 29.46 -0.44
CA SER A 25 39.82 30.21 0.80
C SER A 25 40.69 29.74 1.98
N SER A 26 40.96 28.44 2.07
CA SER A 26 41.72 27.91 3.20
C SER A 26 43.21 28.21 3.14
N ALA A 27 43.78 28.39 1.96
CA ALA A 27 45.17 28.80 1.81
C ALA A 27 45.38 30.24 2.29
N GLU A 28 44.51 31.17 1.89
CA GLU A 28 44.57 32.57 2.33
C GLU A 28 44.37 32.72 3.85
N ILE A 29 43.40 31.98 4.41
CA ILE A 29 43.17 31.96 5.86
C ILE A 29 44.42 31.47 6.60
N LEU A 30 45.07 30.42 6.14
CA LEU A 30 46.23 29.85 6.79
C LEU A 30 47.41 30.81 6.77
N HIS A 31 47.62 31.50 5.66
CA HIS A 31 48.64 32.57 5.54
C HIS A 31 48.41 33.78 6.46
N SER A 32 47.12 34.05 6.77
CA SER A 32 46.78 35.15 7.70
C SER A 32 47.01 34.79 9.17
N ILE A 33 46.97 33.50 9.52
CA ILE A 33 47.05 33.01 10.91
C ILE A 33 48.53 32.87 11.39
N THR A 34 49.43 32.41 10.53
CA THR A 34 50.80 32.15 10.94
C THR A 34 51.82 32.54 9.86
N ARG A 35 52.98 33.12 10.32
CA ARG A 35 54.13 33.36 9.49
C ARG A 35 55.27 32.37 9.75
N ASP A 36 55.11 31.52 10.79
CA ASP A 36 56.13 30.51 11.11
C ASP A 36 55.87 29.26 10.22
N MET A 37 56.93 28.87 9.51
CA MET A 37 56.89 27.79 8.53
C MET A 37 56.62 26.44 9.16
N SER A 38 57.10 26.18 10.37
CA SER A 38 56.87 24.90 11.06
C SER A 38 55.41 24.75 11.48
N THR A 39 54.82 25.79 12.03
CA THR A 39 53.39 25.86 12.39
C THR A 39 52.49 25.78 11.15
N TYR A 40 52.87 26.42 10.06
CA TYR A 40 52.15 26.38 8.79
C TYR A 40 52.01 24.93 8.26
N ILE A 41 53.11 24.16 8.22
CA ILE A 41 53.11 22.77 7.73
C ILE A 41 52.21 21.89 8.59
N ILE A 42 52.22 22.07 9.90
CA ILE A 42 51.36 21.32 10.83
C ILE A 42 49.88 21.62 10.58
N LEU A 43 49.51 22.88 10.51
CA LEU A 43 48.15 23.34 10.27
C LEU A 43 47.64 22.91 8.90
N GLU A 44 48.46 22.92 7.86
CA GLU A 44 48.10 22.48 6.53
C GLU A 44 47.77 20.99 6.49
N ARG A 45 48.49 20.16 7.26
CA ARG A 45 48.21 18.73 7.40
C ARG A 45 46.86 18.49 8.08
N TYR A 46 46.59 19.17 9.19
CA TYR A 46 45.30 19.05 9.87
C TYR A 46 44.11 19.57 9.02
N LYS A 47 44.32 20.67 8.30
CA LYS A 47 43.35 21.21 7.33
C LYS A 47 42.99 20.17 6.26
N SER A 48 43.98 19.43 5.76
CA SER A 48 43.78 18.39 4.76
C SER A 48 42.99 17.20 5.31
N TYR A 49 43.29 16.74 6.52
CA TYR A 49 42.52 15.70 7.20
C TYR A 49 41.08 16.13 7.44
N PHE A 50 40.88 17.36 7.93
CA PHE A 50 39.54 17.93 8.14
C PHE A 50 38.74 18.01 6.84
N TYR A 51 39.36 18.42 5.73
CA TYR A 51 38.76 18.45 4.41
C TYR A 51 38.23 17.06 3.98
N VAL A 52 39.05 16.03 4.12
CA VAL A 52 38.67 14.67 3.74
C VAL A 52 37.48 14.19 4.57
N ILE A 53 37.50 14.40 5.89
CA ILE A 53 36.42 14.00 6.79
C ILE A 53 35.12 14.75 6.44
N LEU A 54 35.20 16.07 6.30
CA LEU A 54 34.05 16.92 5.99
C LEU A 54 33.44 16.58 4.64
N THR A 55 34.26 16.45 3.61
CA THR A 55 33.77 16.09 2.25
C THR A 55 33.18 14.70 2.19
N SER A 56 33.75 13.72 2.89
CA SER A 56 33.20 12.37 2.99
C SER A 56 31.83 12.38 3.65
N PHE A 57 31.65 13.16 4.73
CA PHE A 57 30.36 13.30 5.39
C PHE A 57 29.32 13.99 4.52
N LEU A 58 29.70 15.06 3.82
CA LEU A 58 28.81 15.75 2.89
C LEU A 58 28.38 14.85 1.73
N LEU A 59 29.31 14.14 1.13
CA LEU A 59 29.03 13.17 0.06
C LEU A 59 28.10 12.06 0.55
N PHE A 60 28.37 11.50 1.72
CA PHE A 60 27.50 10.49 2.32
C PHE A 60 26.06 11.00 2.49
N LYS A 61 25.88 12.22 3.04
CA LYS A 61 24.55 12.84 3.17
C LYS A 61 23.86 13.03 1.81
N MET A 62 24.58 13.51 0.81
CA MET A 62 24.04 13.77 -0.52
C MET A 62 23.62 12.48 -1.21
N ILE A 63 24.46 11.45 -1.18
CA ILE A 63 24.17 10.13 -1.75
C ILE A 63 22.98 9.49 -1.04
N ARG A 64 22.97 9.52 0.30
CA ARG A 64 21.87 8.97 1.10
C ARG A 64 20.52 9.66 0.76
N SER A 65 20.52 10.99 0.69
CA SER A 65 19.32 11.76 0.33
C SER A 65 18.82 11.43 -1.08
N SER A 66 19.75 11.30 -2.04
CA SER A 66 19.42 10.93 -3.42
C SER A 66 18.86 9.50 -3.51
N TYR A 67 19.45 8.57 -2.76
CA TYR A 67 19.01 7.18 -2.67
C TYR A 67 17.57 7.07 -2.12
N PHE A 68 17.30 7.71 -0.99
CA PHE A 68 15.93 7.70 -0.41
C PHE A 68 14.89 8.29 -1.36
N LYS A 69 15.22 9.39 -2.03
CA LYS A 69 14.31 10.00 -3.00
C LYS A 69 14.04 9.09 -4.20
N MET A 70 15.05 8.37 -4.66
CA MET A 70 14.91 7.42 -5.76
C MET A 70 14.04 6.23 -5.34
N GLU A 71 14.26 5.69 -4.13
CA GLU A 71 13.49 4.59 -3.57
C GLU A 71 12.00 4.97 -3.42
N GLU A 72 11.72 6.16 -2.89
CA GLU A 72 10.35 6.69 -2.79
C GLU A 72 9.69 6.83 -4.17
N THR A 73 10.42 7.36 -5.16
CA THR A 73 9.92 7.51 -6.52
C THR A 73 9.63 6.14 -7.17
N ASN A 74 10.51 5.16 -6.98
CA ASN A 74 10.31 3.81 -7.49
C ASN A 74 9.12 3.12 -6.81
N ARG A 75 8.98 3.29 -5.49
CA ARG A 75 7.83 2.75 -4.74
C ARG A 75 6.53 3.33 -5.27
N LYS A 76 6.47 4.66 -5.45
CA LYS A 76 5.28 5.31 -6.01
C LYS A 76 4.95 4.82 -7.42
N LEU A 77 5.96 4.70 -8.29
CA LEU A 77 5.76 4.16 -9.64
C LEU A 77 5.20 2.74 -9.63
N GLN A 78 5.70 1.89 -8.74
CA GLN A 78 5.17 0.52 -8.59
C GLN A 78 3.70 0.55 -8.13
N GLN A 79 3.34 1.43 -7.18
CA GLN A 79 1.96 1.63 -6.74
C GLN A 79 1.07 2.09 -7.89
N ASP A 80 1.49 3.10 -8.64
CA ASP A 80 0.74 3.64 -9.78
C ASP A 80 0.51 2.57 -10.87
N ILE A 81 1.50 1.69 -11.11
CA ILE A 81 1.37 0.58 -12.07
C ILE A 81 0.32 -0.43 -11.59
N VAL A 82 0.41 -0.87 -10.33
CA VAL A 82 -0.57 -1.83 -9.77
C VAL A 82 -1.96 -1.23 -9.80
N GLN A 83 -2.11 0.03 -9.38
CA GLN A 83 -3.41 0.73 -9.43
C GLN A 83 -3.97 0.82 -10.84
N SER A 84 -3.13 1.05 -11.84
CA SER A 84 -3.55 1.06 -13.24
C SER A 84 -4.07 -0.30 -13.71
N PHE A 85 -3.44 -1.41 -13.27
CA PHE A 85 -3.92 -2.76 -13.56
C PHE A 85 -5.26 -3.06 -12.88
N ILE A 86 -5.41 -2.67 -11.62
CA ILE A 86 -6.67 -2.83 -10.88
C ILE A 86 -7.78 -2.01 -11.55
N THR A 87 -7.52 -0.77 -11.90
CA THR A 87 -8.47 0.08 -12.64
C THR A 87 -8.88 -0.57 -13.97
N ALA A 88 -7.92 -1.13 -14.72
CA ALA A 88 -8.22 -1.83 -15.97
C ALA A 88 -9.11 -3.07 -15.73
N LEU A 89 -8.88 -3.81 -14.62
CA LEU A 89 -9.73 -4.93 -14.23
C LEU A 89 -11.14 -4.47 -13.85
N GLU A 90 -11.27 -3.38 -13.12
CA GLU A 90 -12.56 -2.78 -12.75
C GLU A 90 -13.38 -2.32 -13.97
N PHE A 91 -12.74 -1.97 -15.10
CA PHE A 91 -13.45 -1.72 -16.36
C PHE A 91 -14.07 -2.98 -16.98
N HIS A 92 -13.57 -4.17 -16.65
CA HIS A 92 -14.17 -5.45 -17.06
C HIS A 92 -15.42 -5.80 -16.25
N ASP A 93 -15.47 -5.38 -14.99
CA ASP A 93 -16.61 -5.57 -14.09
C ASP A 93 -17.37 -4.25 -13.97
N LYS A 94 -18.55 -4.16 -14.59
CA LYS A 94 -19.38 -2.94 -14.63
C LYS A 94 -19.68 -2.34 -13.25
N TYR A 95 -19.45 -3.09 -12.18
CA TYR A 95 -19.92 -2.77 -10.84
C TYR A 95 -18.79 -2.47 -9.84
N THR A 96 -17.55 -2.49 -10.29
CA THR A 96 -16.39 -2.39 -9.37
C THR A 96 -15.56 -1.12 -9.55
N LYS A 97 -16.04 -0.13 -10.31
CA LYS A 97 -15.30 1.14 -10.46
C LYS A 97 -15.07 1.80 -9.09
N GLY A 98 -13.81 1.94 -8.69
CA GLY A 98 -13.40 2.51 -7.40
C GLY A 98 -13.60 1.57 -6.19
N HIS A 99 -14.07 0.34 -6.42
CA HIS A 99 -14.33 -0.63 -5.37
C HIS A 99 -13.05 -1.01 -4.61
N SER A 100 -12.01 -1.36 -5.33
CA SER A 100 -10.75 -1.80 -4.72
C SER A 100 -10.09 -0.71 -3.86
N GLU A 101 -10.19 0.55 -4.29
CA GLU A 101 -9.70 1.70 -3.53
C GLU A 101 -10.52 1.91 -2.25
N ALA A 102 -11.84 1.86 -2.34
CA ALA A 102 -12.74 1.98 -1.19
C ALA A 102 -12.51 0.86 -0.17
N VAL A 103 -12.43 -0.40 -0.63
CA VAL A 103 -12.16 -1.55 0.25
C VAL A 103 -10.79 -1.42 0.92
N ALA A 104 -9.77 -0.94 0.20
CA ALA A 104 -8.45 -0.69 0.79
C ALA A 104 -8.48 0.42 1.84
N SER A 105 -9.23 1.51 1.61
CA SER A 105 -9.41 2.60 2.58
C SER A 105 -10.08 2.09 3.85
N TYR A 106 -11.26 1.48 3.74
CA TYR A 106 -11.98 0.94 4.91
C TYR A 106 -11.17 -0.12 5.65
N SER A 107 -10.49 -1.01 4.93
CA SER A 107 -9.62 -2.02 5.55
C SER A 107 -8.50 -1.38 6.36
N THR A 108 -7.87 -0.32 5.83
CA THR A 108 -6.78 0.39 6.51
C THR A 108 -7.28 1.07 7.78
N GLU A 109 -8.43 1.75 7.74
CA GLU A 109 -9.04 2.39 8.90
C GLU A 109 -9.37 1.38 10.00
N ILE A 110 -9.97 0.23 9.65
CA ILE A 110 -10.23 -0.87 10.60
C ILE A 110 -8.90 -1.40 11.16
N GLY A 111 -7.89 -1.58 10.31
CA GLY A 111 -6.56 -2.04 10.72
C GLY A 111 -5.88 -1.11 11.70
N GLU A 112 -5.91 0.20 11.45
CA GLU A 112 -5.38 1.23 12.35
C GLU A 112 -6.09 1.24 13.71
N ALA A 113 -7.41 1.13 13.73
CA ALA A 113 -8.20 1.03 14.95
C ALA A 113 -7.93 -0.25 15.74
N LEU A 114 -7.54 -1.33 15.07
CA LEU A 114 -7.05 -2.58 15.70
C LEU A 114 -5.61 -2.47 16.20
N GLY A 115 -4.91 -1.37 15.92
CA GLY A 115 -3.52 -1.12 16.34
C GLY A 115 -2.47 -1.67 15.39
N LEU A 116 -2.81 -2.07 14.16
CA LEU A 116 -1.85 -2.49 13.13
C LEU A 116 -0.97 -1.30 12.73
N LYS A 117 0.30 -1.56 12.40
CA LYS A 117 1.28 -0.51 12.06
C LYS A 117 2.30 -1.00 11.04
N GLY A 118 2.90 -0.06 10.31
CA GLY A 118 4.01 -0.33 9.40
C GLY A 118 3.67 -1.42 8.39
N HIS A 119 4.48 -2.46 8.30
CA HIS A 119 4.32 -3.52 7.31
C HIS A 119 2.98 -4.29 7.38
N GLU A 120 2.33 -4.33 8.54
CA GLU A 120 1.02 -4.99 8.63
C GLU A 120 -0.07 -4.18 7.95
N LEU A 121 -0.03 -2.85 8.07
CA LEU A 121 -0.93 -1.96 7.32
C LEU A 121 -0.60 -1.97 5.82
N ASP A 122 0.69 -1.97 5.46
CA ASP A 122 1.10 -2.09 4.06
C ASP A 122 0.57 -3.40 3.45
N ASP A 123 0.75 -4.54 4.13
CA ASP A 123 0.24 -5.85 3.71
C ASP A 123 -1.29 -5.84 3.55
N LEU A 124 -2.02 -5.20 4.49
CA LEU A 124 -3.47 -5.06 4.47
C LEU A 124 -3.94 -4.22 3.28
N TYR A 125 -3.33 -3.06 3.09
CA TYR A 125 -3.62 -2.17 1.95
C TYR A 125 -3.46 -2.90 0.62
N TRP A 126 -2.32 -3.60 0.43
CA TRP A 126 -2.07 -4.33 -0.81
C TRP A 126 -3.01 -5.53 -0.99
N ALA A 127 -3.32 -6.26 0.08
CA ALA A 127 -4.26 -7.37 0.01
C ALA A 127 -5.65 -6.89 -0.35
N ALA A 128 -6.12 -5.81 0.25
CA ALA A 128 -7.41 -5.20 -0.03
C ALA A 128 -7.50 -4.63 -1.45
N THR A 129 -6.43 -3.93 -1.92
CA THR A 129 -6.37 -3.41 -3.28
C THR A 129 -6.44 -4.52 -4.34
N MET A 130 -5.84 -5.69 -4.07
CA MET A 130 -5.72 -6.79 -5.04
C MET A 130 -6.66 -7.97 -4.75
N HIS A 131 -7.59 -7.88 -3.78
CA HIS A 131 -8.40 -9.02 -3.36
C HIS A 131 -9.14 -9.68 -4.52
N ASP A 132 -9.58 -8.91 -5.47
CA ASP A 132 -10.37 -9.29 -6.63
C ASP A 132 -9.57 -9.52 -7.92
N ILE A 133 -8.22 -9.43 -7.89
CA ILE A 133 -7.37 -9.52 -9.11
C ILE A 133 -7.61 -10.82 -9.91
N GLY A 134 -8.01 -11.89 -9.24
CA GLY A 134 -8.32 -13.16 -9.89
C GLY A 134 -9.56 -13.14 -10.77
N LYS A 135 -10.42 -12.12 -10.70
CA LYS A 135 -11.58 -11.93 -11.60
C LYS A 135 -11.16 -11.71 -13.06
N ILE A 136 -9.87 -11.43 -13.31
CA ILE A 136 -9.34 -11.24 -14.68
C ILE A 136 -9.59 -12.44 -15.61
N ILE A 137 -9.73 -13.64 -15.08
CA ILE A 137 -10.00 -14.85 -15.88
C ILE A 137 -11.50 -15.23 -15.94
N VAL A 138 -12.36 -14.54 -15.18
CA VAL A 138 -13.79 -14.81 -15.22
C VAL A 138 -14.36 -14.28 -16.53
N PRO A 139 -15.08 -15.11 -17.31
CA PRO A 139 -15.73 -14.65 -18.53
C PRO A 139 -16.65 -13.46 -18.25
N ILE A 140 -16.58 -12.43 -19.11
CA ILE A 140 -17.31 -11.17 -18.91
C ILE A 140 -18.83 -11.39 -18.90
N GLU A 141 -19.30 -12.39 -19.61
CA GLU A 141 -20.72 -12.79 -19.68
C GLU A 141 -21.22 -13.35 -18.35
N ILE A 142 -20.33 -14.01 -17.58
CA ILE A 142 -20.64 -14.51 -16.23
C ILE A 142 -20.52 -13.38 -15.21
N LEU A 143 -19.45 -12.58 -15.31
CA LEU A 143 -19.16 -11.50 -14.37
C LEU A 143 -20.25 -10.41 -14.39
N ASN A 144 -20.75 -10.07 -15.58
CA ASN A 144 -21.77 -9.03 -15.78
C ASN A 144 -23.20 -9.58 -15.98
N LYS A 145 -23.43 -10.83 -15.63
CA LYS A 145 -24.76 -11.45 -15.78
C LYS A 145 -25.76 -10.81 -14.81
N GLU A 146 -26.88 -10.34 -15.32
CA GLU A 146 -27.95 -9.72 -14.52
C GLU A 146 -28.86 -10.75 -13.87
N GLU A 147 -28.90 -11.96 -14.44
CA GLU A 147 -29.69 -13.07 -13.92
C GLU A 147 -28.94 -13.84 -12.83
N LYS A 148 -29.70 -14.62 -12.05
CA LYS A 148 -29.09 -15.46 -11.00
C LYS A 148 -28.10 -16.47 -11.61
N LEU A 149 -26.91 -16.52 -11.06
CA LEU A 149 -25.88 -17.47 -11.47
C LEU A 149 -26.29 -18.89 -11.14
N ASN A 150 -26.01 -19.83 -12.05
CA ASN A 150 -26.12 -21.25 -11.73
C ASN A 150 -24.91 -21.73 -10.93
N ASP A 151 -24.94 -22.94 -10.39
CA ASP A 151 -23.90 -23.49 -9.52
C ASP A 151 -22.51 -23.52 -10.19
N ARG A 152 -22.48 -23.81 -11.51
CA ARG A 152 -21.22 -23.85 -12.29
C ARG A 152 -20.63 -22.45 -12.49
N GLU A 153 -21.46 -21.48 -12.84
CA GLU A 153 -21.07 -20.10 -12.99
C GLU A 153 -20.59 -19.51 -11.65
N TYR A 154 -21.33 -19.80 -10.58
CA TYR A 154 -20.96 -19.38 -9.23
C TYR A 154 -19.62 -19.99 -8.78
N LYS A 155 -19.34 -21.24 -9.14
CA LYS A 155 -18.04 -21.87 -8.88
C LYS A 155 -16.90 -21.15 -9.60
N ILE A 156 -17.11 -20.75 -10.87
CA ILE A 156 -16.10 -19.99 -11.65
C ILE A 156 -15.78 -18.66 -10.94
N ILE A 157 -16.81 -17.96 -10.44
CA ILE A 157 -16.58 -16.74 -9.68
C ILE A 157 -15.82 -17.02 -8.37
N LYS A 158 -16.19 -18.05 -7.62
CA LYS A 158 -15.49 -18.40 -6.37
C LYS A 158 -14.00 -18.68 -6.58
N ASP A 159 -13.62 -19.21 -7.72
CA ASP A 159 -12.22 -19.54 -8.01
C ASP A 159 -11.31 -18.29 -8.10
N HIS A 160 -11.90 -17.04 -8.21
CA HIS A 160 -11.07 -15.81 -8.27
C HIS A 160 -10.14 -15.65 -7.08
N SER A 161 -10.52 -16.07 -5.86
CA SER A 161 -9.66 -15.97 -4.68
C SER A 161 -8.41 -16.86 -4.78
N LYS A 162 -8.57 -18.09 -5.32
CA LYS A 162 -7.45 -19.00 -5.60
C LYS A 162 -6.54 -18.46 -6.69
N ILE A 163 -7.14 -17.96 -7.77
CA ILE A 163 -6.41 -17.39 -8.91
C ILE A 163 -5.67 -16.13 -8.50
N GLY A 164 -6.33 -15.27 -7.71
CA GLY A 164 -5.68 -14.09 -7.13
C GLY A 164 -4.45 -14.46 -6.30
N TYR A 165 -4.57 -15.49 -5.47
CA TYR A 165 -3.45 -16.07 -4.74
C TYR A 165 -2.33 -16.55 -5.69
N GLU A 166 -2.67 -17.30 -6.74
CA GLU A 166 -1.68 -17.82 -7.69
C GLU A 166 -0.96 -16.71 -8.44
N ILE A 167 -1.67 -15.66 -8.86
CA ILE A 167 -1.09 -14.50 -9.55
C ILE A 167 -0.11 -13.77 -8.64
N VAL A 168 -0.56 -13.39 -7.43
CA VAL A 168 0.19 -12.54 -6.51
C VAL A 168 1.35 -13.29 -5.84
N SER A 169 1.21 -14.59 -5.58
CA SER A 169 2.26 -15.42 -4.96
C SER A 169 3.49 -15.66 -5.85
N LYS A 170 3.41 -15.35 -7.15
CA LYS A 170 4.57 -15.39 -8.06
C LYS A 170 5.63 -14.35 -7.72
N ASN A 171 5.24 -13.29 -7.02
CA ASN A 171 6.16 -12.28 -6.52
C ASN A 171 6.51 -12.58 -5.06
N ASP A 172 7.79 -12.85 -4.79
CA ASP A 172 8.26 -13.21 -3.45
C ASP A 172 7.95 -12.13 -2.41
N SER A 173 7.99 -10.86 -2.79
CA SER A 173 7.67 -9.73 -1.89
C SER A 173 6.20 -9.69 -1.49
N LEU A 174 5.29 -10.28 -2.28
CA LEU A 174 3.85 -10.29 -2.06
C LEU A 174 3.30 -11.66 -1.62
N LYS A 175 4.18 -12.63 -1.40
CA LYS A 175 3.78 -14.00 -1.04
C LYS A 175 2.98 -14.08 0.27
N LYS A 176 3.23 -13.17 1.21
CA LYS A 176 2.44 -13.05 2.43
C LYS A 176 1.06 -12.46 2.15
N VAL A 177 1.03 -11.41 1.32
CA VAL A 177 -0.19 -10.72 0.88
C VAL A 177 -1.13 -11.66 0.14
N SER A 178 -0.59 -12.54 -0.72
CA SER A 178 -1.42 -13.49 -1.48
C SER A 178 -2.28 -14.40 -0.61
N LYS A 179 -1.82 -14.78 0.59
CA LYS A 179 -2.62 -15.58 1.54
C LYS A 179 -3.87 -14.84 2.04
N TYR A 180 -3.76 -13.51 2.21
CA TYR A 180 -4.90 -12.70 2.64
C TYR A 180 -5.94 -12.58 1.53
N ILE A 181 -5.47 -12.52 0.26
CA ILE A 181 -6.32 -12.59 -0.93
C ILE A 181 -7.03 -13.94 -1.03
N LEU A 182 -6.33 -15.05 -0.73
CA LEU A 182 -6.91 -16.38 -0.80
C LEU A 182 -8.14 -16.54 0.12
N TYR A 183 -8.06 -15.97 1.32
CA TYR A 183 -9.00 -16.26 2.41
C TYR A 183 -9.99 -15.12 2.69
N HIS A 184 -10.10 -14.09 1.85
CA HIS A 184 -11.01 -12.96 2.13
C HIS A 184 -12.50 -13.31 2.03
N HIS A 185 -12.84 -14.45 1.44
CA HIS A 185 -14.20 -15.01 1.40
C HIS A 185 -14.42 -16.16 2.37
N GLU A 186 -13.47 -16.43 3.26
CA GLU A 186 -13.75 -17.32 4.38
C GLU A 186 -14.73 -16.67 5.35
N ARG A 187 -15.54 -17.51 6.01
CA ARG A 187 -16.55 -17.06 6.95
C ARG A 187 -16.20 -17.54 8.35
N TRP A 188 -16.51 -16.72 9.34
CA TRP A 188 -16.23 -17.05 10.74
C TRP A 188 -16.81 -18.39 11.19
N ASP A 189 -17.97 -18.78 10.64
CA ASP A 189 -18.67 -20.06 10.90
C ASP A 189 -18.05 -21.26 10.15
N GLY A 190 -17.09 -21.06 9.25
CA GLY A 190 -16.46 -22.10 8.43
C GLY A 190 -17.26 -22.48 7.18
N MET A 191 -18.32 -21.73 6.85
CA MET A 191 -19.13 -21.96 5.64
C MET A 191 -18.65 -21.15 4.43
N GLY A 192 -17.44 -20.57 4.53
CA GLY A 192 -16.81 -19.78 3.48
C GLY A 192 -16.07 -20.63 2.45
N TYR A 193 -15.24 -19.98 1.67
CA TYR A 193 -14.38 -20.62 0.66
C TYR A 193 -13.05 -19.89 0.59
N PRO A 194 -11.97 -20.54 0.11
CA PRO A 194 -11.90 -21.81 -0.63
C PRO A 194 -11.69 -23.05 0.26
N GLU A 195 -11.31 -22.93 1.53
CA GLU A 195 -10.92 -24.05 2.40
C GLU A 195 -11.90 -24.33 3.54
N GLY A 196 -12.83 -23.39 3.82
CA GLY A 196 -13.78 -23.49 4.92
C GLY A 196 -13.12 -23.31 6.29
N LEU A 197 -12.11 -22.41 6.38
CA LEU A 197 -11.45 -22.03 7.63
C LEU A 197 -12.46 -21.41 8.60
N LYS A 198 -12.28 -21.67 9.90
CA LYS A 198 -13.22 -21.24 10.93
C LYS A 198 -12.58 -20.42 12.02
N GLY A 199 -13.23 -19.35 12.43
CA GLY A 199 -12.81 -18.54 13.57
C GLY A 199 -11.39 -17.95 13.35
N ASP A 200 -10.52 -18.18 14.32
CA ASP A 200 -9.14 -17.66 14.33
C ASP A 200 -8.19 -18.38 13.35
N GLU A 201 -8.63 -19.45 12.67
CA GLU A 201 -7.88 -20.05 11.56
C GLU A 201 -7.81 -19.08 10.35
N ILE A 202 -8.80 -18.18 10.22
CA ILE A 202 -8.83 -17.17 9.17
C ILE A 202 -7.82 -16.06 9.51
N PRO A 203 -6.89 -15.73 8.62
CA PRO A 203 -5.95 -14.64 8.86
C PRO A 203 -6.66 -13.33 9.19
N LEU A 204 -6.20 -12.60 10.20
CA LEU A 204 -6.80 -11.35 10.66
C LEU A 204 -7.06 -10.35 9.52
N LEU A 205 -6.07 -10.19 8.60
CA LEU A 205 -6.21 -9.25 7.49
C LEU A 205 -7.31 -9.68 6.50
N SER A 206 -7.49 -10.98 6.29
CA SER A 206 -8.61 -11.50 5.48
C SER A 206 -9.97 -11.23 6.12
N GLN A 207 -10.06 -11.34 7.46
CA GLN A 207 -11.29 -11.02 8.20
C GLN A 207 -11.64 -9.52 8.06
N ILE A 208 -10.64 -8.64 8.11
CA ILE A 208 -10.82 -7.19 7.91
C ILE A 208 -11.33 -6.90 6.49
N ILE A 209 -10.67 -7.47 5.47
CA ILE A 209 -11.05 -7.30 4.06
C ILE A 209 -12.48 -7.77 3.84
N SER A 210 -12.88 -8.92 4.40
CA SER A 210 -14.24 -9.46 4.27
C SER A 210 -15.32 -8.49 4.75
N VAL A 211 -15.08 -7.77 5.85
CA VAL A 211 -16.03 -6.76 6.37
C VAL A 211 -16.04 -5.53 5.47
N ALA A 212 -14.88 -5.01 5.08
CA ALA A 212 -14.75 -3.83 4.23
C ALA A 212 -15.36 -4.06 2.83
N ASP A 213 -15.10 -5.22 2.22
CA ASP A 213 -15.69 -5.62 0.93
C ASP A 213 -17.23 -5.70 1.04
N SER A 214 -17.74 -6.40 2.06
CA SER A 214 -19.18 -6.54 2.27
C SER A 214 -19.86 -5.19 2.51
N TRP A 215 -19.26 -4.32 3.30
CA TRP A 215 -19.73 -2.95 3.53
C TRP A 215 -19.87 -2.19 2.22
N HIS A 216 -18.77 -2.10 1.45
CA HIS A 216 -18.79 -1.39 0.17
C HIS A 216 -19.73 -2.05 -0.84
N ALA A 217 -19.80 -3.37 -0.86
CA ALA A 217 -20.73 -4.09 -1.75
C ALA A 217 -22.22 -3.81 -1.44
N MET A 218 -22.57 -3.54 -0.19
CA MET A 218 -23.94 -3.21 0.22
C MET A 218 -24.27 -1.73 0.01
N THR A 219 -23.32 -0.84 0.26
CA THR A 219 -23.52 0.62 0.22
C THR A 219 -23.20 1.27 -1.11
N SER A 220 -22.63 0.53 -2.09
CA SER A 220 -22.40 1.03 -3.45
C SER A 220 -23.52 0.63 -4.41
N LYS A 221 -23.75 1.48 -5.44
CA LYS A 221 -24.77 1.24 -6.45
C LYS A 221 -24.40 0.08 -7.37
N ARG A 222 -25.23 -0.97 -7.42
CA ARG A 222 -25.08 -2.12 -8.34
C ARG A 222 -26.34 -2.30 -9.18
N SER A 223 -26.22 -2.73 -10.45
CA SER A 223 -27.35 -2.77 -11.40
C SER A 223 -28.45 -3.77 -11.06
N TYR A 224 -28.16 -4.83 -10.32
CA TYR A 224 -29.13 -5.92 -10.02
C TYR A 224 -29.57 -5.95 -8.56
N LYS A 225 -29.06 -5.03 -7.72
CA LYS A 225 -29.50 -4.91 -6.32
C LYS A 225 -29.56 -3.42 -5.97
N ASN A 226 -30.67 -2.99 -5.41
CA ASN A 226 -30.76 -1.65 -4.85
C ASN A 226 -29.69 -1.51 -3.77
N GLN A 227 -28.98 -0.38 -3.80
CA GLN A 227 -28.08 0.04 -2.74
C GLN A 227 -28.84 0.05 -1.42
N LEU A 228 -28.28 -0.57 -0.39
CA LEU A 228 -28.81 -0.47 0.96
C LEU A 228 -28.50 0.91 1.55
N THR A 229 -29.34 1.39 2.43
CA THR A 229 -28.96 2.54 3.29
C THR A 229 -27.84 2.11 4.22
N CYS A 230 -27.11 3.09 4.78
CA CYS A 230 -26.07 2.78 5.76
C CYS A 230 -26.62 2.03 6.98
N GLU A 231 -27.83 2.39 7.44
CA GLU A 231 -28.49 1.70 8.55
C GLU A 231 -28.83 0.25 8.20
N GLU A 232 -29.37 -0.02 7.01
CA GLU A 232 -29.65 -1.38 6.56
C GLU A 232 -28.37 -2.22 6.43
N ALA A 233 -27.29 -1.62 5.94
CA ALA A 233 -25.99 -2.31 5.81
C ALA A 233 -25.36 -2.61 7.19
N ILE A 234 -25.52 -1.70 8.16
CA ILE A 234 -25.11 -1.93 9.56
C ILE A 234 -25.90 -3.09 10.17
N ASP A 235 -27.21 -3.09 10.02
CA ASP A 235 -28.05 -4.16 10.54
C ASP A 235 -27.64 -5.53 9.95
N GLU A 236 -27.29 -5.56 8.65
CA GLU A 236 -26.79 -6.78 7.99
C GLU A 236 -25.44 -7.23 8.56
N LEU A 237 -24.50 -6.30 8.82
CA LEU A 237 -23.22 -6.63 9.45
C LEU A 237 -23.41 -7.15 10.88
N ILE A 238 -24.28 -6.53 11.66
CA ILE A 238 -24.59 -6.94 13.04
C ILE A 238 -25.27 -8.32 13.08
N ASN A 239 -26.25 -8.57 12.20
CA ASN A 239 -26.98 -9.82 12.13
C ASN A 239 -26.07 -10.99 11.72
N ASN A 240 -24.99 -10.72 10.97
CA ASN A 240 -24.02 -11.72 10.53
C ASN A 240 -22.76 -11.77 11.41
N LYS A 241 -22.71 -11.05 12.54
CA LYS A 241 -21.65 -11.11 13.53
C LYS A 241 -21.60 -12.48 14.19
N GLY A 242 -20.43 -13.14 14.16
CA GLY A 242 -20.22 -14.48 14.71
C GLY A 242 -20.64 -15.61 13.76
N THR A 243 -21.20 -15.29 12.59
CA THR A 243 -21.49 -16.22 11.50
C THR A 243 -20.61 -15.94 10.28
N GLN A 244 -20.92 -14.91 9.51
CA GLN A 244 -20.07 -14.51 8.39
C GLN A 244 -18.84 -13.77 8.87
N PHE A 245 -18.98 -12.84 9.81
CA PHE A 245 -17.95 -11.91 10.23
C PHE A 245 -17.41 -12.17 11.63
N ALA A 246 -16.11 -11.94 11.81
CA ALA A 246 -15.47 -12.01 13.13
C ALA A 246 -16.08 -10.97 14.08
N PRO A 247 -16.53 -11.38 15.29
CA PRO A 247 -17.15 -10.45 16.24
C PRO A 247 -16.26 -9.25 16.60
N LYS A 248 -14.96 -9.45 16.72
CA LYS A 248 -13.99 -8.41 17.03
C LYS A 248 -13.95 -7.33 15.95
N ILE A 249 -13.96 -7.75 14.66
CA ILE A 249 -13.88 -6.80 13.55
C ILE A 249 -15.15 -5.97 13.44
N ILE A 250 -16.33 -6.60 13.60
CA ILE A 250 -17.60 -5.86 13.62
C ILE A 250 -17.65 -4.84 14.76
N ASN A 251 -17.18 -5.18 15.97
CA ASN A 251 -17.14 -4.23 17.07
C ASN A 251 -16.30 -3.00 16.72
N VAL A 252 -15.09 -3.20 16.22
CA VAL A 252 -14.19 -2.10 15.83
C VAL A 252 -14.77 -1.28 14.68
N PHE A 253 -15.38 -1.93 13.69
CA PHE A 253 -16.08 -1.24 12.59
C PHE A 253 -17.20 -0.33 13.13
N MET A 254 -18.02 -0.82 14.07
CA MET A 254 -19.12 -0.04 14.68
C MET A 254 -18.59 1.13 15.48
N ASP A 255 -17.50 0.96 16.23
CA ASP A 255 -16.88 2.05 17.00
C ASP A 255 -16.36 3.16 16.04
N LEU A 256 -15.75 2.78 14.92
CA LEU A 256 -15.31 3.70 13.88
C LEU A 256 -16.49 4.43 13.22
N TYR A 257 -17.51 3.70 12.80
CA TYR A 257 -18.69 4.28 12.19
C TYR A 257 -19.37 5.30 13.10
N ASN A 258 -19.59 4.97 14.38
CA ASN A 258 -20.21 5.85 15.36
C ASN A 258 -19.35 7.10 15.68
N SER A 259 -18.03 7.01 15.53
CA SER A 259 -17.12 8.13 15.79
C SER A 259 -16.92 9.06 14.60
N ASN A 260 -17.15 8.58 13.38
CA ASN A 260 -16.91 9.34 12.14
C ASN A 260 -17.82 8.86 10.99
N GLU A 261 -19.12 9.08 11.13
CA GLU A 261 -20.14 8.65 10.15
C GLU A 261 -19.88 9.21 8.74
N ASP A 262 -19.34 10.43 8.63
CA ASP A 262 -19.03 11.06 7.33
C ASP A 262 -17.88 10.38 6.57
N ALA A 263 -16.93 9.73 7.25
CA ALA A 263 -15.81 9.06 6.62
C ALA A 263 -16.22 7.75 5.89
N PHE A 264 -17.30 7.12 6.35
CA PHE A 264 -17.84 5.89 5.75
C PHE A 264 -18.86 6.14 4.63
N MET A 265 -19.14 7.41 4.31
CA MET A 265 -19.99 7.82 3.19
C MET A 265 -19.14 8.21 1.98
N PHE A 266 -18.50 7.25 1.31
CA PHE A 266 -17.56 7.50 0.18
C PHE A 266 -18.24 8.12 -1.07
N GLU A 267 -19.58 8.26 -1.12
CA GLU A 267 -20.32 8.70 -2.32
C GLU A 267 -20.58 10.21 -2.44
N LYS A 268 -20.02 11.09 -1.58
CA LYS A 268 -20.30 12.55 -1.68
C LYS A 268 -19.34 13.36 -2.55
N SER A 269 -18.35 12.76 -3.23
CA SER A 269 -17.38 13.55 -4.00
C SER A 269 -16.74 12.85 -5.18
N HIS A 270 -17.56 12.42 -6.18
CA HIS A 270 -17.03 12.33 -7.58
C HIS A 270 -18.19 12.26 -8.60
#